data_5f1905d939ce2ae0fcd94dd118b2f942
#
_entry.id   5f1905d939ce2ae0fcd94dd118b2f942
#
_cell.length_a   1.000
_cell.length_b   1.000
_cell.length_c   1.000
_cell.angle_alpha   90.00
_cell.angle_beta   90.00
_cell.angle_gamma   90.00
#
_symmetry.space_group_name_H-M   'P 1'
#
loop_
_entity.id
_entity.type
_entity.pdbx_description
1 polymer ?
#
loop_
_entity_poly.entity_id
_entity_poly.type
_entity_poly.pdbx_seq_one_letter_code
_entity_poly.pdbx_strand_id
1 'polypeptide(L)'
;MNKVHEMFPLVVYQGTIDCHEQFKKDNLDSLRDYWFNGYKNESPECSGRIFLHEKKECKSLFDSLKCNIDQYMTHLNIDHTLFKYHVAKSWVGAHKDDSTPSVVPHFHNSSDLSFVYYLKTDSTSDKFCVDQISNSNEFMDCLFETAEKTNTLLGYNRYNCNVYTITPIEGTVLIFPSNVRHHTQKFTERKDERIIIAGDVRVTLTSKHFKYHQGTTHPSQWLEL
;
A
#
# COMPACT_ATOMS: atom_id res chain seq x y z
N MET A 1 -27.42 28.13 -7.02
CA MET A 1 -26.52 27.07 -7.55
C MET A 1 -26.14 26.18 -6.38
N ASN A 2 -26.47 24.90 -6.39
CA ASN A 2 -26.11 23.97 -5.29
C ASN A 2 -24.65 23.60 -5.42
N LYS A 3 -23.93 23.57 -4.29
CA LYS A 3 -22.50 23.22 -4.23
C LYS A 3 -22.30 22.16 -3.16
N VAL A 4 -21.61 21.08 -3.50
CA VAL A 4 -21.15 20.05 -2.57
C VAL A 4 -19.69 20.33 -2.23
N HIS A 5 -19.36 20.33 -0.94
CA HIS A 5 -17.99 20.44 -0.45
C HIS A 5 -17.55 19.07 0.06
N GLU A 6 -16.46 18.55 -0.50
CA GLU A 6 -15.80 17.34 -0.02
C GLU A 6 -14.69 17.75 0.94
N MET A 7 -14.73 17.22 2.17
CA MET A 7 -13.77 17.60 3.21
C MET A 7 -13.00 16.37 3.70
N PHE A 8 -11.70 16.54 3.88
CA PHE A 8 -10.79 15.53 4.48
C PHE A 8 -10.74 14.19 3.75
N PRO A 9 -10.59 14.18 2.40
CA PRO A 9 -10.47 12.93 1.68
C PRO A 9 -9.18 12.20 2.07
N LEU A 10 -9.27 10.87 2.26
CA LEU A 10 -8.10 10.00 2.29
C LEU A 10 -7.54 9.89 0.87
N VAL A 11 -6.23 10.05 0.73
CA VAL A 11 -5.54 9.89 -0.56
C VAL A 11 -4.75 8.58 -0.56
N VAL A 12 -5.10 7.70 -1.49
CA VAL A 12 -4.30 6.54 -1.90
C VAL A 12 -3.77 6.84 -3.30
N TYR A 13 -2.46 6.92 -3.44
CA TYR A 13 -1.82 7.20 -4.73
C TYR A 13 -1.62 5.90 -5.51
N GLN A 14 -1.86 5.93 -6.80
CA GLN A 14 -1.53 4.85 -7.74
C GLN A 14 -0.66 5.42 -8.86
N GLY A 15 0.54 4.87 -9.02
CA GLY A 15 1.47 5.24 -10.06
C GLY A 15 2.05 4.03 -10.78
N THR A 16 2.80 4.27 -11.85
CA THR A 16 3.50 3.23 -12.62
C THR A 16 4.95 3.08 -12.17
N ILE A 17 5.48 1.89 -12.26
CA ILE A 17 6.89 1.59 -12.06
C ILE A 17 7.56 1.53 -13.44
N ASP A 18 8.34 2.54 -13.78
CA ASP A 18 8.91 2.72 -15.12
C ASP A 18 9.79 1.56 -15.57
N CYS A 19 10.49 0.90 -14.64
CA CYS A 19 11.33 -0.25 -14.93
C CYS A 19 10.57 -1.60 -14.92
N HIS A 20 9.23 -1.60 -14.86
CA HIS A 20 8.41 -2.80 -14.61
C HIS A 20 8.78 -3.98 -15.52
N GLU A 21 8.75 -3.80 -16.83
CA GLU A 21 8.96 -4.89 -17.80
C GLU A 21 10.32 -5.56 -17.63
N GLN A 22 11.37 -4.74 -17.51
CA GLN A 22 12.72 -5.26 -17.31
C GLN A 22 12.88 -5.89 -15.93
N PHE A 23 12.38 -5.23 -14.89
CA PHE A 23 12.44 -5.73 -13.51
C PHE A 23 11.70 -7.07 -13.38
N LYS A 24 10.51 -7.20 -13.96
CA LYS A 24 9.73 -8.43 -13.99
C LYS A 24 10.47 -9.55 -14.72
N LYS A 25 11.01 -9.27 -15.90
CA LYS A 25 11.78 -10.24 -16.69
C LYS A 25 12.97 -10.80 -15.90
N ASP A 26 13.68 -9.95 -15.17
CA ASP A 26 14.91 -10.32 -14.48
C ASP A 26 14.67 -11.00 -13.12
N ASN A 27 13.53 -10.71 -12.46
CA ASN A 27 13.34 -11.05 -11.05
C ASN A 27 12.12 -11.93 -10.76
N LEU A 28 11.17 -12.10 -11.68
CA LEU A 28 9.91 -12.79 -11.41
C LEU A 28 10.13 -14.21 -10.85
N ASP A 29 10.99 -15.00 -11.49
CA ASP A 29 11.21 -16.40 -11.13
C ASP A 29 11.94 -16.53 -9.78
N SER A 30 12.93 -15.69 -9.52
CA SER A 30 13.65 -15.68 -8.24
C SER A 30 12.75 -15.23 -7.08
N LEU A 31 11.88 -14.23 -7.28
CA LEU A 31 10.93 -13.77 -6.28
C LEU A 31 9.82 -14.79 -6.02
N ARG A 32 9.38 -15.48 -7.07
CA ARG A 32 8.43 -16.60 -6.97
C ARG A 32 9.04 -17.74 -6.15
N ASP A 33 10.24 -18.18 -6.52
CA ASP A 33 10.96 -19.25 -5.81
C ASP A 33 11.19 -18.86 -4.35
N TYR A 34 11.59 -17.65 -4.11
CA TYR A 34 11.78 -17.11 -2.78
C TYR A 34 10.51 -17.20 -1.92
N TRP A 35 9.35 -16.80 -2.44
CA TRP A 35 8.08 -16.93 -1.71
C TRP A 35 7.69 -18.39 -1.45
N PHE A 36 7.73 -19.25 -2.46
CA PHE A 36 7.20 -20.61 -2.34
C PHE A 36 8.16 -21.58 -1.67
N ASN A 37 9.46 -21.34 -1.72
CA ASN A 37 10.50 -22.25 -1.24
C ASN A 37 11.38 -21.67 -0.11
N GLY A 38 11.68 -20.38 -0.15
CA GLY A 38 12.55 -19.71 0.81
C GLY A 38 11.92 -19.56 2.20
N TYR A 39 10.64 -19.19 2.26
CA TYR A 39 9.92 -18.99 3.53
C TYR A 39 9.68 -20.25 4.36
N LYS A 40 9.71 -21.42 3.74
CA LYS A 40 9.46 -22.68 4.45
C LYS A 40 10.50 -23.01 5.53
N ASN A 41 11.67 -22.38 5.43
CA ASN A 41 12.80 -22.60 6.35
C ASN A 41 13.01 -21.46 7.34
N GLU A 42 12.24 -20.37 7.24
CA GLU A 42 12.31 -19.25 8.18
C GLU A 42 11.23 -19.36 9.24
N SER A 43 11.56 -18.95 10.48
CA SER A 43 10.54 -18.95 11.53
C SER A 43 9.39 -18.01 11.16
N PRO A 44 8.14 -18.29 11.56
CA PRO A 44 7.00 -17.43 11.31
C PRO A 44 7.20 -15.98 11.77
N GLU A 45 8.05 -15.78 12.76
CA GLU A 45 8.42 -14.46 13.30
C GLU A 45 9.34 -13.66 12.36
N CYS A 46 10.04 -14.35 11.45
CA CYS A 46 10.91 -13.76 10.45
C CYS A 46 10.23 -13.60 9.08
N SER A 47 9.08 -14.23 8.85
CA SER A 47 8.40 -14.34 7.56
C SER A 47 7.92 -13.01 6.94
N GLY A 48 8.08 -11.89 7.59
CA GLY A 48 7.82 -10.55 7.03
C GLY A 48 9.07 -9.69 6.86
N ARG A 49 10.27 -10.25 7.03
CA ARG A 49 11.50 -9.47 7.12
C ARG A 49 12.48 -9.76 5.98
N ILE A 50 11.97 -9.80 4.76
CA ILE A 50 12.88 -9.81 3.63
C ILE A 50 13.18 -8.38 3.29
N PHE A 51 14.40 -8.03 3.46
CA PHE A 51 14.91 -6.72 3.09
C PHE A 51 15.23 -6.70 1.59
N LEU A 52 14.17 -6.79 0.74
CA LEU A 52 14.34 -6.73 -0.71
C LEU A 52 15.06 -5.44 -1.14
N HIS A 53 14.88 -4.37 -0.38
CA HIS A 53 15.54 -3.09 -0.63
C HIS A 53 17.07 -3.13 -0.44
N GLU A 54 17.62 -4.14 0.22
CA GLU A 54 19.05 -4.37 0.36
C GLU A 54 19.65 -5.16 -0.82
N LYS A 55 18.77 -5.77 -1.64
CA LYS A 55 19.20 -6.57 -2.79
C LYS A 55 19.52 -5.67 -3.98
N LYS A 56 20.71 -5.84 -4.56
CA LYS A 56 21.18 -5.03 -5.70
C LYS A 56 20.25 -5.13 -6.91
N GLU A 57 19.71 -6.31 -7.18
CA GLU A 57 18.77 -6.57 -8.26
C GLU A 57 17.45 -5.83 -8.10
N CYS A 58 17.08 -5.43 -6.89
CA CYS A 58 15.87 -4.66 -6.61
C CYS A 58 16.08 -3.14 -6.65
N LYS A 59 17.29 -2.66 -6.85
CA LYS A 59 17.61 -1.23 -6.78
C LYS A 59 16.74 -0.37 -7.73
N SER A 60 16.58 -0.79 -8.98
CA SER A 60 15.80 -0.04 -9.97
C SER A 60 14.34 0.13 -9.56
N LEU A 61 13.74 -0.88 -8.90
CA LEU A 61 12.39 -0.81 -8.35
C LEU A 61 12.32 0.29 -7.28
N PHE A 62 13.25 0.31 -6.33
CA PHE A 62 13.23 1.28 -5.24
C PHE A 62 13.57 2.70 -5.70
N ASP A 63 14.39 2.86 -6.75
CA ASP A 63 14.62 4.16 -7.40
C ASP A 63 13.31 4.67 -8.05
N SER A 64 12.55 3.82 -8.75
CA SER A 64 11.26 4.18 -9.33
C SER A 64 10.20 4.42 -8.24
N LEU A 65 10.20 3.65 -7.15
CA LEU A 65 9.34 3.88 -5.99
C LEU A 65 9.56 5.26 -5.39
N LYS A 66 10.82 5.68 -5.23
CA LYS A 66 11.15 7.03 -4.75
C LYS A 66 10.48 8.11 -5.59
N CYS A 67 10.57 8.01 -6.92
CA CYS A 67 9.92 8.97 -7.82
C CYS A 67 8.39 9.00 -7.62
N ASN A 68 7.76 7.84 -7.39
CA ASN A 68 6.34 7.76 -7.11
C ASN A 68 5.97 8.38 -5.75
N ILE A 69 6.82 8.23 -4.71
CA ILE A 69 6.62 8.91 -3.41
C ILE A 69 6.74 10.43 -3.58
N ASP A 70 7.72 10.91 -4.36
CA ASP A 70 7.85 12.34 -4.67
C ASP A 70 6.58 12.90 -5.34
N GLN A 71 5.99 12.15 -6.27
CA GLN A 71 4.71 12.52 -6.92
C GLN A 71 3.53 12.49 -5.93
N TYR A 72 3.48 11.49 -5.05
CA TYR A 72 2.46 11.44 -3.99
C TYR A 72 2.54 12.67 -3.08
N MET A 73 3.74 13.04 -2.61
CA MET A 73 3.96 14.23 -1.79
C MET A 73 3.55 15.51 -2.54
N THR A 74 3.90 15.61 -3.82
CA THR A 74 3.51 16.74 -4.68
C THR A 74 1.99 16.83 -4.82
N HIS A 75 1.30 15.69 -4.99
CA HIS A 75 -0.16 15.64 -5.04
C HIS A 75 -0.80 16.14 -3.73
N LEU A 76 -0.16 15.87 -2.59
CA LEU A 76 -0.56 16.42 -1.29
C LEU A 76 -0.14 17.89 -1.09
N ASN A 77 0.40 18.54 -2.12
CA ASN A 77 0.92 19.91 -2.08
C ASN A 77 2.05 20.11 -1.04
N ILE A 78 2.90 19.08 -0.90
CA ILE A 78 4.05 19.07 0.02
C ILE A 78 5.33 19.16 -0.82
N ASP A 79 6.26 20.03 -0.44
CA ASP A 79 7.61 20.11 -1.02
C ASP A 79 8.42 18.87 -0.59
N HIS A 80 8.49 17.89 -1.49
CA HIS A 80 9.17 16.61 -1.24
C HIS A 80 10.69 16.77 -1.02
N THR A 81 11.30 17.86 -1.50
CA THR A 81 12.76 18.09 -1.34
C THR A 81 13.20 18.27 0.10
N LEU A 82 12.24 18.56 1.00
CA LEU A 82 12.47 18.71 2.44
C LEU A 82 12.56 17.37 3.18
N PHE A 83 12.30 16.24 2.50
CA PHE A 83 12.21 14.93 3.12
C PHE A 83 13.17 13.91 2.51
N LYS A 84 13.50 12.90 3.31
CA LYS A 84 14.17 11.66 2.91
C LYS A 84 13.28 10.49 3.23
N TYR A 85 13.32 9.48 2.37
CA TYR A 85 12.56 8.25 2.53
C TYR A 85 13.50 7.09 2.83
N HIS A 86 13.15 6.30 3.83
CA HIS A 86 13.92 5.14 4.26
C HIS A 86 12.99 3.93 4.24
N VAL A 87 13.27 2.96 3.37
CA VAL A 87 12.52 1.71 3.39
C VAL A 87 12.92 0.96 4.66
N ALA A 88 11.98 0.78 5.57
CA ALA A 88 12.21 0.13 6.86
C ALA A 88 12.10 -1.39 6.75
N LYS A 89 11.23 -1.88 5.87
CA LYS A 89 11.08 -3.30 5.51
C LYS A 89 10.44 -3.42 4.13
N SER A 90 10.73 -4.53 3.46
CA SER A 90 10.10 -4.88 2.18
C SER A 90 10.10 -6.38 2.01
N TRP A 91 9.05 -6.92 1.42
CA TRP A 91 8.84 -8.35 1.25
C TRP A 91 8.09 -8.67 -0.03
N VAL A 92 8.23 -9.90 -0.51
CA VAL A 92 7.39 -10.43 -1.57
C VAL A 92 6.16 -11.10 -0.94
N GLY A 93 5.01 -10.95 -1.58
CA GLY A 93 3.80 -11.71 -1.27
C GLY A 93 3.25 -12.34 -2.54
N ALA A 94 2.82 -13.60 -2.44
CA ALA A 94 2.22 -14.26 -3.59
C ALA A 94 1.00 -15.07 -3.21
N HIS A 95 0.03 -15.09 -4.12
CA HIS A 95 -1.13 -15.98 -4.06
C HIS A 95 -1.13 -16.83 -5.33
N LYS A 96 -1.10 -18.14 -5.18
CA LYS A 96 -1.03 -19.06 -6.33
C LYS A 96 -2.40 -19.59 -6.72
N ASP A 97 -3.23 -19.88 -5.73
CA ASP A 97 -4.52 -20.54 -5.92
C ASP A 97 -5.49 -20.17 -4.80
N ASP A 98 -6.65 -20.79 -4.81
CA ASP A 98 -7.70 -20.55 -3.83
C ASP A 98 -7.38 -21.02 -2.42
N SER A 99 -6.36 -21.84 -2.22
CA SER A 99 -5.91 -22.29 -0.89
C SER A 99 -5.13 -21.21 -0.14
N THR A 100 -4.56 -20.23 -0.85
CA THR A 100 -3.82 -19.13 -0.22
C THR A 100 -4.82 -18.17 0.44
N PRO A 101 -4.72 -17.94 1.77
CA PRO A 101 -5.62 -17.04 2.47
C PRO A 101 -5.43 -15.59 2.01
N SER A 102 -6.51 -14.84 2.00
CA SER A 102 -6.44 -13.39 1.79
C SER A 102 -5.83 -12.69 3.00
N VAL A 103 -5.22 -11.54 2.77
CA VAL A 103 -4.68 -10.72 3.86
C VAL A 103 -5.84 -10.13 4.66
N VAL A 104 -5.85 -10.38 5.96
CA VAL A 104 -6.87 -9.86 6.88
C VAL A 104 -6.73 -8.35 7.10
N PRO A 105 -7.80 -7.64 7.51
CA PRO A 105 -7.75 -6.22 7.80
C PRO A 105 -6.69 -5.86 8.87
N HIS A 106 -5.74 -4.99 8.50
CA HIS A 106 -4.63 -4.57 9.35
C HIS A 106 -4.14 -3.16 8.98
N PHE A 107 -3.21 -2.64 9.74
CA PHE A 107 -2.46 -1.40 9.50
C PHE A 107 -1.03 -1.56 10.01
N HIS A 108 -0.13 -0.64 9.64
CA HIS A 108 1.29 -0.74 9.99
C HIS A 108 1.69 0.32 11.02
N ASN A 109 2.11 -0.10 12.21
CA ASN A 109 2.34 0.78 13.35
C ASN A 109 3.70 1.52 13.36
N SER A 110 4.68 1.03 12.59
CA SER A 110 6.07 1.47 12.74
C SER A 110 6.60 2.22 11.53
N SER A 111 5.72 2.72 10.68
CA SER A 111 6.06 3.40 9.43
C SER A 111 5.14 4.58 9.16
N ASP A 112 5.53 5.43 8.24
CA ASP A 112 4.78 6.62 7.86
C ASP A 112 3.98 6.38 6.58
N LEU A 113 4.58 5.70 5.59
CA LEU A 113 3.95 5.28 4.35
C LEU A 113 4.11 3.78 4.17
N SER A 114 3.11 3.16 3.54
CA SER A 114 3.16 1.79 3.04
C SER A 114 2.97 1.78 1.54
N PHE A 115 3.54 0.77 0.87
CA PHE A 115 3.37 0.59 -0.56
C PHE A 115 3.08 -0.86 -0.92
N VAL A 116 2.39 -1.06 -2.04
CA VAL A 116 2.18 -2.37 -2.67
C VAL A 116 2.42 -2.21 -4.17
N TYR A 117 3.48 -2.83 -4.68
CA TYR A 117 3.79 -2.90 -6.10
C TYR A 117 3.29 -4.23 -6.67
N TYR A 118 2.58 -4.18 -7.78
CA TYR A 118 2.01 -5.34 -8.47
C TYR A 118 2.96 -5.83 -9.56
N LEU A 119 3.81 -6.81 -9.19
CA LEU A 119 4.78 -7.40 -10.11
C LEU A 119 4.12 -8.31 -11.16
N LYS A 120 3.16 -9.13 -10.72
CA LYS A 120 2.32 -9.97 -11.58
C LYS A 120 0.89 -9.98 -11.05
N THR A 121 -0.06 -9.72 -11.93
CA THR A 121 -1.48 -9.74 -11.60
C THR A 121 -2.33 -9.88 -12.87
N ASP A 122 -3.56 -10.34 -12.72
CA ASP A 122 -4.57 -10.40 -13.76
C ASP A 122 -5.94 -9.90 -13.28
N SER A 123 -6.96 -10.03 -14.11
CA SER A 123 -8.34 -9.60 -13.77
C SER A 123 -8.98 -10.43 -12.66
N THR A 124 -8.40 -11.58 -12.30
CA THR A 124 -8.89 -12.47 -11.23
C THR A 124 -8.10 -12.32 -9.93
N SER A 125 -7.14 -11.38 -9.88
CA SER A 125 -6.35 -11.13 -8.68
C SER A 125 -7.16 -10.47 -7.58
N ASP A 126 -6.81 -10.80 -6.33
CA ASP A 126 -7.44 -10.22 -5.14
C ASP A 126 -7.36 -8.70 -5.17
N LYS A 127 -8.49 -8.05 -4.91
CA LYS A 127 -8.58 -6.59 -4.86
C LYS A 127 -7.96 -6.06 -3.58
N PHE A 128 -7.35 -4.89 -3.68
CA PHE A 128 -6.91 -4.13 -2.52
C PHE A 128 -8.10 -3.36 -1.94
N CYS A 129 -8.32 -3.51 -0.66
CA CYS A 129 -9.44 -2.89 0.04
C CYS A 129 -8.93 -1.93 1.11
N VAL A 130 -9.56 -0.77 1.19
CA VAL A 130 -9.37 0.22 2.25
C VAL A 130 -10.63 0.27 3.09
N ASP A 131 -10.48 0.06 4.41
CA ASP A 131 -11.59 0.11 5.36
C ASP A 131 -11.73 1.52 5.92
N GLN A 132 -12.95 2.03 5.91
CA GLN A 132 -13.34 3.21 6.66
C GLN A 132 -13.91 2.76 8.02
N ILE A 133 -13.24 3.15 9.11
CA ILE A 133 -13.64 2.73 10.48
C ILE A 133 -14.98 3.38 10.88
N SER A 134 -15.22 4.62 10.44
CA SER A 134 -16.47 5.32 10.64
C SER A 134 -16.78 6.17 9.41
N ASN A 135 -18.02 6.09 8.92
CA ASN A 135 -18.45 6.92 7.81
C ASN A 135 -19.15 8.19 8.33
N SER A 136 -18.46 9.32 8.21
CA SER A 136 -18.96 10.61 8.68
C SER A 136 -20.24 11.08 7.98
N ASN A 137 -20.63 10.45 6.86
CA ASN A 137 -21.88 10.72 6.17
C ASN A 137 -23.05 9.86 6.68
N GLU A 138 -22.76 8.88 7.54
CA GLU A 138 -23.78 8.04 8.16
C GLU A 138 -24.32 8.75 9.41
N PHE A 139 -25.25 9.70 9.20
CA PHE A 139 -25.83 10.54 10.24
C PHE A 139 -26.92 9.83 11.06
N MET A 140 -27.29 8.62 10.70
CA MET A 140 -28.23 7.75 11.38
C MET A 140 -27.63 6.34 11.42
N ASP A 141 -27.74 5.67 12.54
CA ASP A 141 -27.24 4.29 12.71
C ASP A 141 -27.77 3.35 11.63
N CYS A 142 -26.87 2.63 10.99
CA CYS A 142 -27.17 1.67 9.92
C CYS A 142 -27.89 2.29 8.69
N LEU A 143 -27.72 3.59 8.43
CA LEU A 143 -28.38 4.28 7.31
C LEU A 143 -28.15 3.55 5.98
N PHE A 144 -26.86 3.30 5.64
CA PHE A 144 -26.51 2.71 4.35
C PHE A 144 -26.85 1.23 4.28
N GLU A 145 -26.72 0.48 5.36
CA GLU A 145 -27.15 -0.91 5.45
C GLU A 145 -28.69 -1.01 5.30
N THR A 146 -29.43 -0.11 5.94
CA THR A 146 -30.89 -0.05 5.79
C THR A 146 -31.28 0.28 4.36
N ALA A 147 -30.62 1.27 3.73
CA ALA A 147 -30.88 1.65 2.35
C ALA A 147 -30.59 0.49 1.36
N GLU A 148 -29.56 -0.30 1.63
CA GLU A 148 -29.25 -1.49 0.84
C GLU A 148 -30.36 -2.55 1.00
N LYS A 149 -30.68 -2.92 2.24
CA LYS A 149 -31.71 -3.95 2.55
C LYS A 149 -33.11 -3.60 2.05
N THR A 150 -33.43 -2.32 1.96
CA THR A 150 -34.71 -1.82 1.45
C THR A 150 -34.70 -1.50 -0.04
N ASN A 151 -33.58 -1.77 -0.75
CA ASN A 151 -33.38 -1.42 -2.16
C ASN A 151 -33.59 0.07 -2.47
N THR A 152 -33.31 0.95 -1.52
CA THR A 152 -33.35 2.40 -1.70
C THR A 152 -31.99 3.01 -1.95
N LEU A 153 -30.90 2.22 -1.80
CA LEU A 153 -29.55 2.63 -2.18
C LEU A 153 -29.43 2.60 -3.70
N LEU A 154 -29.20 3.77 -4.31
CA LEU A 154 -29.10 3.92 -5.77
C LEU A 154 -27.76 3.40 -6.33
N GLY A 155 -26.75 3.19 -5.50
CA GLY A 155 -25.45 2.66 -5.84
C GLY A 155 -24.39 3.04 -4.81
N TYR A 156 -23.29 2.27 -4.81
CA TYR A 156 -22.14 2.55 -3.95
C TYR A 156 -21.21 3.60 -4.55
N ASN A 157 -20.71 4.46 -3.70
CA ASN A 157 -19.70 5.45 -4.02
C ASN A 157 -18.85 5.78 -2.77
N ARG A 158 -17.85 6.69 -2.91
CA ARG A 158 -16.95 7.08 -1.81
C ARG A 158 -17.62 7.74 -0.61
N TYR A 159 -18.89 8.08 -0.66
CA TYR A 159 -19.61 8.74 0.43
C TYR A 159 -20.44 7.77 1.28
N ASN A 160 -20.79 6.62 0.74
CA ASN A 160 -21.73 5.67 1.34
C ASN A 160 -21.20 4.23 1.43
N CYS A 161 -19.92 4.01 1.17
CA CYS A 161 -19.28 2.69 1.36
C CYS A 161 -18.35 2.72 2.57
N ASN A 162 -18.27 1.61 3.29
CA ASN A 162 -17.34 1.41 4.40
C ASN A 162 -16.06 0.69 3.93
N VAL A 163 -16.06 0.14 2.74
CA VAL A 163 -14.91 -0.50 2.11
C VAL A 163 -14.77 0.02 0.68
N TYR A 164 -13.63 0.61 0.37
CA TYR A 164 -13.30 1.03 -0.98
C TYR A 164 -12.34 0.03 -1.61
N THR A 165 -12.67 -0.48 -2.80
CA THR A 165 -11.88 -1.49 -3.47
C THR A 165 -11.12 -0.92 -4.66
N ILE A 166 -9.83 -1.24 -4.76
CA ILE A 166 -8.96 -0.89 -5.88
C ILE A 166 -8.58 -2.19 -6.59
N THR A 167 -8.89 -2.26 -7.88
CA THR A 167 -8.46 -3.39 -8.70
C THR A 167 -6.97 -3.26 -8.99
N PRO A 168 -6.17 -4.30 -8.71
CA PRO A 168 -4.75 -4.27 -9.00
C PRO A 168 -4.50 -4.17 -10.51
N ILE A 169 -3.50 -3.39 -10.87
CA ILE A 169 -3.01 -3.27 -12.25
C ILE A 169 -1.53 -3.61 -12.24
N GLU A 170 -1.15 -4.58 -13.07
CA GLU A 170 0.25 -4.99 -13.20
C GLU A 170 1.14 -3.80 -13.59
N GLY A 171 2.33 -3.74 -13.03
CA GLY A 171 3.27 -2.63 -13.24
C GLY A 171 2.99 -1.38 -12.42
N THR A 172 1.92 -1.36 -11.61
CA THR A 172 1.59 -0.20 -10.78
C THR A 172 1.97 -0.39 -9.32
N VAL A 173 2.11 0.72 -8.62
CA VAL A 173 2.32 0.78 -7.17
C VAL A 173 1.20 1.58 -6.51
N LEU A 174 0.67 1.08 -5.40
CA LEU A 174 -0.16 1.87 -4.48
C LEU A 174 0.73 2.39 -3.36
N ILE A 175 0.54 3.67 -2.98
CA ILE A 175 1.21 4.32 -1.85
C ILE A 175 0.14 4.99 -0.99
N PHE A 176 0.20 4.76 0.31
CA PHE A 176 -0.80 5.26 1.26
C PHE A 176 -0.19 5.42 2.67
N PRO A 177 -0.81 6.23 3.54
CA PRO A 177 -0.39 6.34 4.93
C PRO A 177 -0.45 4.98 5.64
N SER A 178 0.58 4.63 6.41
CA SER A 178 0.70 3.31 7.05
C SER A 178 -0.39 2.99 8.07
N ASN A 179 -1.04 4.02 8.62
CA ASN A 179 -2.17 3.88 9.56
C ASN A 179 -3.52 3.61 8.88
N VAL A 180 -3.56 3.56 7.55
CA VAL A 180 -4.76 3.19 6.80
C VAL A 180 -5.03 1.70 6.98
N ARG A 181 -6.22 1.38 7.51
CA ARG A 181 -6.66 0.00 7.62
C ARG A 181 -6.97 -0.55 6.25
N HIS A 182 -6.35 -1.68 5.91
CA HIS A 182 -6.48 -2.28 4.59
C HIS A 182 -6.39 -3.81 4.65
N HIS A 183 -6.91 -4.44 3.61
CA HIS A 183 -6.92 -5.89 3.45
C HIS A 183 -6.98 -6.28 1.97
N THR A 184 -7.04 -7.58 1.67
CA THR A 184 -7.36 -8.05 0.32
C THR A 184 -8.70 -8.76 0.30
N GLN A 185 -9.54 -8.41 -0.67
CA GLN A 185 -10.77 -9.14 -0.95
C GLN A 185 -10.45 -10.29 -1.89
N LYS A 186 -10.68 -11.52 -1.41
CA LYS A 186 -10.46 -12.74 -2.21
C LYS A 186 -11.34 -12.74 -3.45
N PHE A 187 -10.73 -13.02 -4.59
CA PHE A 187 -11.47 -13.37 -5.82
C PHE A 187 -11.87 -14.86 -5.76
N THR A 188 -13.08 -15.18 -6.18
CA THR A 188 -13.65 -16.53 -6.01
C THR A 188 -13.10 -17.57 -6.97
N GLU A 189 -12.53 -17.14 -8.10
CA GLU A 189 -12.00 -18.04 -9.13
C GLU A 189 -10.69 -17.47 -9.67
N ARG A 190 -9.63 -17.58 -8.86
CA ARG A 190 -8.28 -17.15 -9.29
C ARG A 190 -7.81 -18.04 -10.42
N LYS A 191 -7.41 -17.41 -11.54
CA LYS A 191 -6.92 -18.12 -12.74
C LYS A 191 -5.41 -18.16 -12.83
N ASP A 192 -4.74 -17.19 -12.23
CA ASP A 192 -3.27 -17.09 -12.27
C ASP A 192 -2.72 -16.64 -10.92
N GLU A 193 -1.41 -16.77 -10.75
CA GLU A 193 -0.74 -16.30 -9.56
C GLU A 193 -0.71 -14.76 -9.51
N ARG A 194 -0.83 -14.23 -8.31
CA ARG A 194 -0.59 -12.82 -8.01
C ARG A 194 0.71 -12.71 -7.22
N ILE A 195 1.65 -11.89 -7.70
CA ILE A 195 2.92 -11.61 -7.01
C ILE A 195 3.04 -10.11 -6.80
N ILE A 196 3.29 -9.72 -5.56
CA ILE A 196 3.49 -8.33 -5.16
C ILE A 196 4.82 -8.15 -4.45
N ILE A 197 5.32 -6.92 -4.44
CA ILE A 197 6.31 -6.47 -3.48
C ILE A 197 5.66 -5.38 -2.64
N ALA A 198 5.63 -5.59 -1.33
CA ALA A 198 5.10 -4.63 -0.38
C ALA A 198 6.21 -4.14 0.56
N GLY A 199 5.98 -3.05 1.22
CA GLY A 199 6.93 -2.54 2.21
C GLY A 199 6.45 -1.28 2.90
N ASP A 200 7.28 -0.88 3.85
CA ASP A 200 7.05 0.25 4.74
C ASP A 200 8.20 1.25 4.66
N VAL A 201 7.83 2.51 4.66
CA VAL A 201 8.73 3.64 4.50
C VAL A 201 8.64 4.57 5.70
N ARG A 202 9.79 4.93 6.25
CA ARG A 202 9.94 6.03 7.22
C ARG A 202 10.29 7.30 6.46
N VAL A 203 9.71 8.41 6.92
CA VAL A 203 9.96 9.73 6.35
C VAL A 203 10.73 10.57 7.36
N THR A 204 11.85 11.17 6.94
CA THR A 204 12.66 12.03 7.81
C THR A 204 12.96 13.36 7.11
N LEU A 205 13.35 14.37 7.88
CA LEU A 205 13.78 15.64 7.31
C LEU A 205 15.16 15.51 6.64
N THR A 206 15.41 16.30 5.59
CA THR A 206 16.71 16.41 4.95
C THR A 206 17.73 17.15 5.80
N SER A 207 17.29 18.01 6.73
CA SER A 207 18.14 18.85 7.56
C SER A 207 17.76 18.78 9.02
N LYS A 208 18.76 18.62 9.90
CA LYS A 208 18.60 18.71 11.36
C LYS A 208 18.32 20.14 11.85
N HIS A 209 18.42 21.15 11.01
CA HIS A 209 18.28 22.56 11.36
C HIS A 209 16.88 23.11 11.08
N PHE A 210 15.93 22.26 10.72
CA PHE A 210 14.54 22.72 10.60
C PHE A 210 14.00 23.20 11.93
N LYS A 211 13.61 24.49 11.99
CA LYS A 211 13.22 25.19 13.21
C LYS A 211 11.85 24.73 13.76
N TYR A 212 11.00 24.12 12.93
CA TYR A 212 9.61 23.80 13.28
C TYR A 212 9.23 22.38 12.87
N HIS A 213 9.96 21.37 13.35
CA HIS A 213 9.54 19.99 13.14
C HIS A 213 8.94 19.44 14.43
N GLN A 214 7.66 19.15 14.42
CA GLN A 214 7.04 18.32 15.43
C GLN A 214 6.75 16.95 14.80
N GLY A 215 7.37 15.90 15.30
CA GLY A 215 7.10 14.52 14.94
C GLY A 215 8.08 13.86 13.97
N THR A 216 8.81 14.61 13.15
CA THR A 216 9.80 14.02 12.21
C THR A 216 11.18 14.60 12.48
N THR A 217 12.03 13.89 13.20
CA THR A 217 13.39 14.33 13.55
C THR A 217 14.41 13.79 12.56
N HIS A 218 15.47 14.58 12.32
CA HIS A 218 16.59 14.11 11.49
C HIS A 218 17.32 12.96 12.21
N PRO A 219 17.70 11.86 11.53
CA PRO A 219 18.35 10.70 12.15
C PRO A 219 19.61 11.03 12.97
N SER A 220 20.36 12.10 12.60
CA SER A 220 21.53 12.53 13.37
C SER A 220 21.21 13.09 14.77
N GLN A 221 19.93 13.25 15.10
CA GLN A 221 19.46 13.68 16.41
C GLN A 221 18.99 12.50 17.28
N TRP A 222 18.98 11.28 16.72
CA TRP A 222 18.63 10.09 17.46
C TRP A 222 19.79 9.63 18.34
N LEU A 223 19.47 9.16 19.54
CA LEU A 223 20.43 8.56 20.46
C LEU A 223 20.07 7.08 20.62
N GLU A 224 21.01 6.21 20.33
CA GLU A 224 20.92 4.80 20.72
C GLU A 224 21.23 4.68 22.23
N LEU A 225 20.33 3.98 22.97
CA LEU A 225 20.41 3.82 24.43
C LEU A 225 21.11 2.52 24.81
#